data_c4abb6dff3849a0df7165e6c3d15c74a
#
_entry.id   c4abb6dff3849a0df7165e6c3d15c74a
#
_cell.length_a   1.000
_cell.length_b   1.000
_cell.length_c   1.000
_cell.angle_alpha   90.00
_cell.angle_beta   90.00
_cell.angle_gamma   90.00
#
_symmetry.space_group_name_H-M   'P 1'
#
loop_
_entity.id
_entity.type
_entity.pdbx_description
1 polymer ?
#
loop_
_entity_poly.entity_id
_entity_poly.type
_entity_poly.pdbx_seq_one_letter_code
_entity_poly.pdbx_strand_id
1 'polypeptide(L)'
;VLYPIFKMLIFLVIGVSIFDILQTILVPKRCSYLNTYDSGKLSGFYNEEKNEIDILIEGTSHSAGGILPMELYEKYGIKSYNLATGIQSIEVSYYMACEALRTQKPKVLILDVGNLYISDATEFYWRMVLDEMHFGRNKFKFANEYCKQHLDMDKLEWEIMFPLFYYHENWKILSQRNFRNNTNTKRNYDKGGIITSTIAPAGLSVEYMNEVAENLLKDNERFLFMYEGEEYTETYNENKLYSVDIPDKNIEYFKKLQELCDANGVKLLAVKVPSLNLPQSYRSAWTREKYNKVNKICEEMGIEYYDIMYEACLEIDWGEDTWDGGPHLNLNGARKISADLGNYLTVNYDLPNEPNEMWDKDLELYQEVRNVALLELEKDFITYINLLINECNDKMIFIAASDDMSNGLNEIDINILRLLGLRVDFSQALNNSYIAVIDNGEVRYEALSNRSLNYEGFYGLSNKKYEIYSSGWYTNSQASIKLDGIEYVVNSRGLNIVVYDVQRDLVVDSVCFDTHTEYHTSVRNNSIVNGLRQKFEQYIVEVEDQL
;
A
#
# COMPACT_ATOMS: atom_id res chain seq x y z
N VAL A 1 -20.80 30.26 47.56
CA VAL A 1 -19.52 30.19 46.77
C VAL A 1 -19.46 28.89 45.95
N LEU A 2 -19.88 27.74 46.44
CA LEU A 2 -19.85 26.45 45.74
C LEU A 2 -20.82 26.38 44.54
N TYR A 3 -22.00 26.97 44.63
CA TYR A 3 -23.02 26.90 43.58
C TYR A 3 -22.66 27.61 42.24
N PRO A 4 -22.08 28.82 42.21
CA PRO A 4 -21.62 29.43 40.98
C PRO A 4 -20.42 28.68 40.39
N ILE A 5 -19.52 28.13 41.19
CA ILE A 5 -18.39 27.31 40.71
C ILE A 5 -18.92 26.04 40.02
N PHE A 6 -19.91 25.37 40.62
CA PHE A 6 -20.54 24.20 40.05
C PHE A 6 -21.25 24.49 38.73
N LYS A 7 -21.97 25.61 38.61
CA LYS A 7 -22.57 26.05 37.33
C LYS A 7 -21.51 26.34 36.26
N MET A 8 -20.41 26.98 36.64
CA MET A 8 -19.32 27.27 35.73
C MET A 8 -18.65 25.99 35.23
N LEU A 9 -18.47 24.99 36.09
CA LEU A 9 -17.94 23.69 35.72
C LEU A 9 -18.89 22.94 34.73
N ILE A 10 -20.20 22.96 34.99
CA ILE A 10 -21.20 22.37 34.10
C ILE A 10 -21.16 23.07 32.73
N PHE A 11 -21.13 24.40 32.70
CA PHE A 11 -21.05 25.15 31.45
C PHE A 11 -19.77 24.81 30.67
N LEU A 12 -18.64 24.67 31.36
CA LEU A 12 -17.37 24.33 30.76
C LEU A 12 -17.41 22.90 30.19
N VAL A 13 -17.96 21.94 30.92
CA VAL A 13 -18.13 20.55 30.44
C VAL A 13 -19.01 20.52 29.21
N ILE A 14 -20.16 21.22 29.22
CA ILE A 14 -21.06 21.29 28.06
C ILE A 14 -20.31 21.93 26.86
N GLY A 15 -19.58 23.02 27.07
CA GLY A 15 -18.81 23.70 26.03
C GLY A 15 -17.75 22.77 25.39
N VAL A 16 -16.99 22.06 26.21
CA VAL A 16 -15.99 21.08 25.74
C VAL A 16 -16.69 19.94 24.99
N SER A 17 -17.80 19.41 25.50
CA SER A 17 -18.53 18.34 24.82
C SER A 17 -19.07 18.78 23.44
N ILE A 18 -19.61 19.99 23.35
CA ILE A 18 -20.08 20.53 22.05
C ILE A 18 -18.88 20.71 21.09
N PHE A 19 -17.77 21.23 21.59
CA PHE A 19 -16.54 21.40 20.78
C PHE A 19 -16.05 20.06 20.24
N ASP A 20 -16.00 19.04 21.07
CA ASP A 20 -15.58 17.67 20.71
C ASP A 20 -16.53 17.04 19.67
N ILE A 21 -17.84 17.18 19.86
CA ILE A 21 -18.83 16.73 18.88
C ILE A 21 -18.65 17.43 17.54
N LEU A 22 -18.49 18.75 17.54
CA LEU A 22 -18.29 19.51 16.31
C LEU A 22 -16.96 19.12 15.62
N GLN A 23 -15.89 18.91 16.39
CA GLN A 23 -14.62 18.44 15.86
C GLN A 23 -14.77 17.06 15.20
N THR A 24 -15.48 16.15 15.85
CA THR A 24 -15.75 14.81 15.30
C THR A 24 -16.55 14.87 13.99
N ILE A 25 -17.46 15.83 13.83
CA ILE A 25 -18.31 15.93 12.63
C ILE A 25 -17.58 16.71 11.50
N LEU A 26 -16.91 17.80 11.82
CA LEU A 26 -16.41 18.76 10.82
C LEU A 26 -14.97 18.48 10.37
N VAL A 27 -14.13 17.92 11.25
CA VAL A 27 -12.75 17.57 10.86
C VAL A 27 -12.78 16.32 9.99
N PRO A 28 -12.06 16.30 8.86
CA PRO A 28 -12.00 15.12 7.98
C PRO A 28 -11.59 13.88 8.75
N LYS A 29 -12.35 12.80 8.58
CA LYS A 29 -12.01 11.51 9.17
C LYS A 29 -10.87 10.90 8.38
N ARG A 30 -9.78 10.63 9.06
CA ARG A 30 -8.58 10.03 8.50
C ARG A 30 -8.50 8.58 8.98
N CYS A 31 -8.37 7.66 8.04
CA CYS A 31 -8.28 6.24 8.32
C CYS A 31 -7.43 5.58 7.23
N SER A 32 -6.58 4.64 7.61
CA SER A 32 -5.61 3.97 6.74
C SER A 32 -6.25 3.35 5.49
N TYR A 33 -7.44 2.77 5.63
CA TYR A 33 -8.14 2.10 4.53
C TYR A 33 -8.71 3.04 3.43
N LEU A 34 -8.60 4.36 3.59
CA LEU A 34 -8.98 5.30 2.51
C LEU A 34 -7.92 5.47 1.44
N ASN A 35 -6.88 4.64 1.49
CA ASN A 35 -5.86 4.53 0.45
C ASN A 35 -5.12 5.84 0.16
N THR A 36 -4.85 6.60 1.18
CA THR A 36 -3.97 7.76 1.08
C THR A 36 -2.73 7.48 1.91
N TYR A 37 -1.55 7.70 1.35
CA TYR A 37 -0.24 7.57 2.02
C TYR A 37 -0.16 8.29 3.37
N ASP A 38 -1.22 8.93 3.79
CA ASP A 38 -1.15 10.09 4.64
C ASP A 38 -2.15 10.10 5.77
N SER A 39 -3.06 9.14 5.88
CA SER A 39 -4.13 9.27 6.86
C SER A 39 -4.29 8.09 7.81
N GLY A 40 -4.61 8.38 9.06
CA GLY A 40 -4.93 7.38 10.08
C GLY A 40 -3.74 6.70 10.74
N LYS A 41 -2.49 7.02 10.35
CA LYS A 41 -1.32 6.33 10.86
C LYS A 41 -1.07 6.60 12.33
N LEU A 42 -1.06 7.87 12.73
CA LEU A 42 -0.84 8.25 14.12
C LEU A 42 -2.05 7.90 14.98
N SER A 43 -3.27 8.06 14.46
CA SER A 43 -4.48 7.67 15.20
C SER A 43 -4.55 6.16 15.45
N GLY A 44 -4.19 5.33 14.47
CA GLY A 44 -4.07 3.88 14.64
C GLY A 44 -2.97 3.50 15.63
N PHE A 45 -1.82 4.18 15.54
CA PHE A 45 -0.70 3.97 16.46
C PHE A 45 -1.05 4.19 17.94
N TYR A 46 -1.88 5.18 18.25
CA TYR A 46 -2.32 5.43 19.63
C TYR A 46 -3.15 4.28 20.23
N ASN A 47 -3.68 3.41 19.41
CA ASN A 47 -4.45 2.24 19.84
C ASN A 47 -3.59 0.98 20.01
N GLU A 48 -2.29 1.05 19.69
CA GLU A 48 -1.37 -0.04 19.96
C GLU A 48 -1.10 -0.18 21.47
N GLU A 49 -0.87 -1.39 21.94
CA GLU A 49 -0.49 -1.65 23.33
C GLU A 49 0.85 -1.02 23.67
N LYS A 50 1.00 -0.58 24.92
CA LYS A 50 2.23 0.08 25.35
C LYS A 50 3.42 -0.87 25.34
N ASN A 51 4.55 -0.38 24.81
CA ASN A 51 5.81 -1.11 24.71
C ASN A 51 5.72 -2.42 23.88
N GLU A 52 4.77 -2.47 22.94
CA GLU A 52 4.56 -3.63 22.07
C GLU A 52 5.37 -3.54 20.78
N ILE A 53 5.71 -2.34 20.35
CA ILE A 53 6.40 -2.08 19.08
C ILE A 53 7.90 -2.21 19.27
N ASP A 54 8.54 -3.12 18.52
CA ASP A 54 9.99 -3.33 18.51
C ASP A 54 10.71 -2.34 17.59
N ILE A 55 10.05 -1.95 16.47
CA ILE A 55 10.61 -1.08 15.45
C ILE A 55 9.61 0.01 15.07
N LEU A 56 10.04 1.26 15.10
CA LEU A 56 9.34 2.38 14.47
C LEU A 56 9.95 2.67 13.11
N ILE A 57 9.09 2.98 12.12
CA ILE A 57 9.49 3.34 10.77
C ILE A 57 8.99 4.76 10.50
N GLU A 58 9.90 5.65 10.18
CA GLU A 58 9.66 7.05 9.83
C GLU A 58 10.20 7.35 8.42
N GLY A 59 9.61 8.29 7.73
CA GLY A 59 10.10 8.69 6.42
C GLY A 59 9.02 9.21 5.48
N THR A 60 9.27 9.05 4.17
CA THR A 60 8.41 9.57 3.10
C THR A 60 7.44 8.53 2.57
N SER A 61 6.73 8.86 1.48
CA SER A 61 5.90 7.92 0.73
C SER A 61 6.65 6.66 0.29
N HIS A 62 7.97 6.75 0.08
CA HIS A 62 8.78 5.59 -0.32
C HIS A 62 8.81 4.52 0.78
N SER A 63 9.02 4.90 2.04
CA SER A 63 8.95 3.96 3.16
C SER A 63 7.50 3.62 3.55
N ALA A 64 6.56 4.56 3.39
CA ALA A 64 5.15 4.32 3.68
C ALA A 64 4.56 3.15 2.87
N GLY A 65 4.89 3.08 1.58
CA GLY A 65 4.47 2.01 0.68
C GLY A 65 5.53 0.94 0.42
N GLY A 66 6.80 1.17 0.80
CA GLY A 66 7.90 0.25 0.51
C GLY A 66 8.29 -0.67 1.67
N ILE A 67 7.91 -0.35 2.91
CA ILE A 67 8.18 -1.20 4.08
C ILE A 67 6.84 -1.60 4.70
N LEU A 68 6.54 -2.89 4.65
CA LEU A 68 5.28 -3.46 5.11
C LEU A 68 5.46 -4.15 6.47
N PRO A 69 4.96 -3.57 7.57
CA PRO A 69 5.12 -4.13 8.92
C PRO A 69 4.63 -5.56 9.06
N MET A 70 3.52 -5.91 8.42
CA MET A 70 2.95 -7.24 8.54
C MET A 70 3.72 -8.32 7.77
N GLU A 71 4.47 -7.96 6.71
CA GLU A 71 5.44 -8.87 6.07
C GLU A 71 6.66 -9.12 6.98
N LEU A 72 7.09 -8.11 7.75
CA LEU A 72 8.13 -8.26 8.77
C LEU A 72 7.67 -9.16 9.92
N TYR A 73 6.41 -9.00 10.35
CA TYR A 73 5.84 -9.84 11.40
C TYR A 73 5.63 -11.28 10.93
N GLU A 74 5.00 -11.50 9.78
CA GLU A 74 4.72 -12.84 9.24
C GLU A 74 5.99 -13.69 9.10
N LYS A 75 7.06 -13.09 8.57
CA LYS A 75 8.27 -13.83 8.22
C LYS A 75 9.31 -13.90 9.35
N TYR A 76 9.37 -12.87 10.18
CA TYR A 76 10.44 -12.70 11.16
C TYR A 76 9.94 -12.51 12.59
N GLY A 77 8.64 -12.41 12.82
CA GLY A 77 8.07 -12.11 14.14
C GLY A 77 8.33 -10.68 14.62
N ILE A 78 8.82 -9.78 13.76
CA ILE A 78 9.17 -8.41 14.09
C ILE A 78 7.91 -7.54 14.19
N LYS A 79 7.62 -7.03 15.38
CA LYS A 79 6.52 -6.10 15.61
C LYS A 79 6.95 -4.67 15.29
N SER A 80 6.58 -4.19 14.11
CA SER A 80 6.95 -2.86 13.65
C SER A 80 5.71 -2.00 13.32
N TYR A 81 5.86 -0.69 13.36
CA TYR A 81 4.81 0.25 12.98
C TYR A 81 5.35 1.33 12.05
N ASN A 82 4.66 1.53 10.92
CA ASN A 82 5.08 2.47 9.89
C ASN A 82 4.31 3.80 10.03
N LEU A 83 5.00 4.82 10.55
CA LEU A 83 4.51 6.18 10.74
C LEU A 83 4.84 7.10 9.54
N ALA A 84 5.54 6.60 8.52
CA ALA A 84 5.90 7.40 7.36
C ALA A 84 4.67 7.87 6.57
N THR A 85 4.70 9.11 6.07
CA THR A 85 3.64 9.73 5.28
C THR A 85 4.19 10.34 3.98
N GLY A 86 3.30 10.79 3.07
CA GLY A 86 3.72 11.47 1.84
C GLY A 86 4.46 12.77 2.13
N ILE A 87 5.58 12.99 1.44
CA ILE A 87 6.40 14.22 1.52
C ILE A 87 6.67 14.65 2.99
N GLN A 88 6.88 13.68 3.87
CA GLN A 88 7.16 13.92 5.27
C GLN A 88 8.59 14.49 5.44
N SER A 89 8.71 15.69 5.98
CA SER A 89 10.01 16.28 6.32
C SER A 89 10.59 15.63 7.57
N ILE A 90 11.92 15.71 7.73
CA ILE A 90 12.61 15.19 8.93
C ILE A 90 12.12 15.83 10.23
N GLU A 91 11.65 17.07 10.16
CA GLU A 91 11.07 17.79 11.28
C GLU A 91 9.76 17.13 11.75
N VAL A 92 8.91 16.74 10.80
CA VAL A 92 7.67 15.99 11.10
C VAL A 92 8.03 14.64 11.74
N SER A 93 8.97 13.89 11.16
CA SER A 93 9.46 12.63 11.72
C SER A 93 9.97 12.78 13.16
N TYR A 94 10.72 13.85 13.44
CA TYR A 94 11.19 14.13 14.81
C TYR A 94 10.03 14.28 15.80
N TYR A 95 8.98 15.04 15.45
CA TYR A 95 7.85 15.23 16.36
C TYR A 95 6.96 14.00 16.47
N MET A 96 6.83 13.20 15.41
CA MET A 96 6.16 11.90 15.47
C MET A 96 6.92 10.92 16.35
N ALA A 97 8.24 10.83 16.23
CA ALA A 97 9.07 10.04 17.11
C ALA A 97 8.96 10.49 18.58
N CYS A 98 8.95 11.82 18.85
CA CYS A 98 8.69 12.36 20.19
C CYS A 98 7.36 11.90 20.76
N GLU A 99 6.33 11.79 19.92
CA GLU A 99 5.00 11.34 20.36
C GLU A 99 4.97 9.82 20.55
N ALA A 100 5.55 9.05 19.63
CA ALA A 100 5.58 7.60 19.68
C ALA A 100 6.35 7.08 20.91
N LEU A 101 7.49 7.67 21.24
CA LEU A 101 8.32 7.28 22.40
C LEU A 101 7.68 7.57 23.76
N ARG A 102 6.52 8.22 23.81
CA ARG A 102 5.74 8.37 25.06
C ARG A 102 5.07 7.06 25.49
N THR A 103 4.73 6.22 24.55
CA THR A 103 3.98 4.98 24.80
C THR A 103 4.74 3.73 24.40
N GLN A 104 5.72 3.85 23.52
CA GLN A 104 6.51 2.73 23.01
C GLN A 104 7.98 2.85 23.41
N LYS A 105 8.67 1.70 23.46
CA LYS A 105 10.10 1.58 23.71
C LYS A 105 10.74 0.69 22.63
N PRO A 106 10.77 1.15 21.39
CA PRO A 106 11.32 0.35 20.31
C PRO A 106 12.82 0.15 20.52
N LYS A 107 13.36 -0.93 19.98
CA LYS A 107 14.81 -1.16 19.93
C LYS A 107 15.46 -0.36 18.80
N VAL A 108 14.73 -0.21 17.67
CA VAL A 108 15.22 0.47 16.48
C VAL A 108 14.18 1.48 15.99
N LEU A 109 14.65 2.65 15.57
CA LEU A 109 13.92 3.59 14.75
C LEU A 109 14.57 3.60 13.36
N ILE A 110 13.81 3.20 12.35
CA ILE A 110 14.21 3.25 10.96
C ILE A 110 13.78 4.59 10.39
N LEU A 111 14.72 5.31 9.76
CA LEU A 111 14.46 6.57 9.07
C LEU A 111 14.78 6.41 7.57
N ASP A 112 13.76 6.52 6.70
CA ASP A 112 14.01 6.69 5.27
C ASP A 112 14.60 8.07 5.01
N VAL A 113 15.86 8.09 4.60
CA VAL A 113 16.65 9.32 4.44
C VAL A 113 16.21 10.22 3.29
N GLY A 114 15.21 9.79 2.51
CA GLY A 114 14.58 10.63 1.49
C GLY A 114 14.03 11.94 2.07
N ASN A 115 13.58 11.92 3.32
CA ASN A 115 13.03 13.09 4.01
C ASN A 115 14.06 14.19 4.34
N LEU A 116 15.36 13.87 4.36
CA LEU A 116 16.43 14.85 4.59
C LEU A 116 16.50 15.93 3.50
N TYR A 117 15.93 15.67 2.33
CA TYR A 117 15.92 16.58 1.20
C TYR A 117 14.60 17.34 1.03
N ILE A 118 13.63 17.12 1.91
CA ILE A 118 12.35 17.84 1.87
C ILE A 118 12.49 19.14 2.66
N SER A 119 12.51 20.27 1.92
CA SER A 119 12.63 21.61 2.53
C SER A 119 11.29 22.30 2.76
N ASP A 120 10.31 22.05 1.89
CA ASP A 120 9.07 22.81 1.81
C ASP A 120 7.85 21.90 1.65
N ALA A 121 7.54 21.12 2.69
CA ALA A 121 6.27 20.40 2.74
C ALA A 121 5.12 21.41 2.87
N THR A 122 4.08 21.25 2.03
CA THR A 122 2.91 22.14 2.08
C THR A 122 2.12 21.95 3.38
N GLU A 123 1.30 22.92 3.75
CA GLU A 123 0.42 22.86 4.91
C GLU A 123 -0.41 21.55 4.96
N PHE A 124 -0.84 21.05 3.81
CA PHE A 124 -1.59 19.82 3.70
C PHE A 124 -0.87 18.63 4.34
N TYR A 125 0.42 18.42 4.03
CA TYR A 125 1.19 17.30 4.60
C TYR A 125 1.48 17.45 6.09
N TRP A 126 1.67 18.68 6.55
CA TRP A 126 1.82 18.94 7.99
C TRP A 126 0.55 18.65 8.76
N ARG A 127 -0.60 19.07 8.22
CA ARG A 127 -1.90 18.85 8.86
C ARG A 127 -2.27 17.38 8.96
N MET A 128 -1.81 16.54 8.04
CA MET A 128 -2.04 15.10 8.12
C MET A 128 -1.55 14.50 9.45
N VAL A 129 -0.43 14.97 9.95
CA VAL A 129 0.15 14.53 11.22
C VAL A 129 -0.37 15.38 12.38
N LEU A 130 -0.34 16.70 12.23
CA LEU A 130 -0.67 17.61 13.31
C LEU A 130 -2.14 17.50 13.75
N ASP A 131 -3.07 17.30 12.81
CA ASP A 131 -4.49 17.15 13.12
C ASP A 131 -4.79 15.86 13.89
N GLU A 132 -4.05 14.78 13.61
CA GLU A 132 -4.17 13.50 14.32
C GLU A 132 -3.46 13.49 15.67
N MET A 133 -2.45 14.32 15.87
CA MET A 133 -1.65 14.34 17.09
C MET A 133 -2.52 14.72 18.30
N HIS A 134 -2.44 13.94 19.38
CA HIS A 134 -3.16 14.23 20.62
C HIS A 134 -2.75 15.57 21.21
N PHE A 135 -3.74 16.28 21.77
CA PHE A 135 -3.49 17.55 22.44
C PHE A 135 -2.50 17.35 23.59
N GLY A 136 -1.37 18.09 23.55
CA GLY A 136 -0.32 17.95 24.54
C GLY A 136 0.93 18.76 24.21
N ARG A 137 1.98 18.54 25.00
CA ARG A 137 3.24 19.29 24.89
C ARG A 137 3.89 19.16 23.50
N ASN A 138 3.87 17.97 22.92
CA ASN A 138 4.51 17.72 21.62
C ASN A 138 3.74 18.43 20.52
N LYS A 139 2.40 18.33 20.49
CA LYS A 139 1.55 19.07 19.54
C LYS A 139 1.77 20.58 19.63
N PHE A 140 1.83 21.12 20.85
CA PHE A 140 2.10 22.54 21.07
C PHE A 140 3.46 22.97 20.52
N LYS A 141 4.51 22.19 20.81
CA LYS A 141 5.85 22.50 20.31
C LYS A 141 5.90 22.43 18.78
N PHE A 142 5.31 21.36 18.21
CA PHE A 142 5.27 21.13 16.78
C PHE A 142 4.51 22.26 16.05
N ALA A 143 3.32 22.60 16.53
CA ALA A 143 2.54 23.68 15.98
C ALA A 143 3.25 25.05 16.06
N ASN A 144 3.90 25.33 17.19
CA ASN A 144 4.65 26.56 17.37
C ASN A 144 5.88 26.64 16.45
N GLU A 145 6.57 25.53 16.24
CA GLU A 145 7.71 25.45 15.33
C GLU A 145 7.25 25.63 13.87
N TYR A 146 6.14 25.02 13.51
CA TYR A 146 5.53 25.21 12.19
C TYR A 146 5.19 26.68 11.92
N CYS A 147 4.53 27.36 12.86
CA CYS A 147 4.17 28.76 12.70
C CYS A 147 5.40 29.64 12.49
N LYS A 148 6.47 29.40 13.25
CA LYS A 148 7.69 30.19 13.13
C LYS A 148 8.42 30.00 11.80
N GLN A 149 8.50 28.77 11.34
CA GLN A 149 9.38 28.40 10.24
C GLN A 149 8.71 28.48 8.87
N HIS A 150 7.40 28.23 8.81
CA HIS A 150 6.67 28.14 7.54
C HIS A 150 5.69 29.28 7.32
N LEU A 151 5.18 29.89 8.39
CA LEU A 151 4.21 30.99 8.29
C LEU A 151 4.82 32.37 8.63
N ASP A 152 6.10 32.43 9.02
CA ASP A 152 6.80 33.63 9.50
C ASP A 152 6.01 34.36 10.59
N MET A 153 5.43 33.59 11.52
CA MET A 153 4.53 34.11 12.56
C MET A 153 5.16 33.95 13.93
N ASP A 154 5.22 35.06 14.68
CA ASP A 154 5.68 35.09 16.06
C ASP A 154 4.69 34.47 17.06
N LYS A 155 3.47 34.19 16.62
CA LYS A 155 2.39 33.69 17.47
C LYS A 155 1.75 32.44 16.88
N LEU A 156 1.49 31.49 17.77
CA LEU A 156 0.74 30.30 17.44
C LEU A 156 -0.68 30.64 17.03
N GLU A 157 -1.10 30.20 15.83
CA GLU A 157 -2.50 30.30 15.40
C GLU A 157 -3.36 29.20 16.00
N TRP A 158 -4.57 29.56 16.43
CA TRP A 158 -5.51 28.60 17.00
C TRP A 158 -5.97 27.53 16.01
N GLU A 159 -6.01 27.86 14.72
CA GLU A 159 -6.35 26.93 13.64
C GLU A 159 -5.36 25.78 13.51
N ILE A 160 -4.10 26.02 13.85
CA ILE A 160 -3.06 24.99 13.85
C ILE A 160 -3.24 24.03 15.04
N MET A 161 -3.58 24.58 16.21
CA MET A 161 -3.77 23.77 17.42
C MET A 161 -5.10 23.02 17.44
N PHE A 162 -6.14 23.62 16.90
CA PHE A 162 -7.51 23.10 16.95
C PHE A 162 -8.08 22.96 15.55
N PRO A 163 -8.03 21.77 14.97
CA PRO A 163 -8.49 21.52 13.60
C PRO A 163 -9.92 22.02 13.32
N LEU A 164 -10.79 22.05 14.33
CA LEU A 164 -12.15 22.57 14.18
C LEU A 164 -12.18 23.99 13.63
N PHE A 165 -11.26 24.86 14.02
CA PHE A 165 -11.23 26.25 13.51
C PHE A 165 -10.85 26.31 12.03
N TYR A 166 -9.99 25.42 11.57
CA TYR A 166 -9.61 25.31 10.17
C TYR A 166 -10.73 24.68 9.33
N TYR A 167 -11.33 23.63 9.82
CA TYR A 167 -12.36 22.85 9.11
C TYR A 167 -13.80 23.32 9.40
N HIS A 168 -14.01 24.44 10.08
CA HIS A 168 -15.33 24.90 10.48
C HIS A 168 -16.30 25.05 9.30
N GLU A 169 -15.81 25.43 8.11
CA GLU A 169 -16.62 25.58 6.91
C GLU A 169 -17.12 24.26 6.29
N ASN A 170 -16.60 23.11 6.72
CA ASN A 170 -17.02 21.81 6.25
C ASN A 170 -18.51 21.51 6.52
N TRP A 171 -19.17 22.29 7.37
CA TRP A 171 -20.64 22.19 7.51
C TRP A 171 -21.39 22.32 6.17
N LYS A 172 -20.77 22.97 5.16
CA LYS A 172 -21.32 23.17 3.81
C LYS A 172 -21.31 21.90 2.95
N ILE A 173 -20.47 20.92 3.29
CA ILE A 173 -20.22 19.70 2.50
C ILE A 173 -20.46 18.41 3.30
N LEU A 174 -21.25 18.51 4.38
CA LEU A 174 -21.54 17.36 5.23
C LEU A 174 -22.25 16.24 4.47
N SER A 175 -21.82 15.02 4.72
CA SER A 175 -22.40 13.77 4.22
C SER A 175 -22.72 12.83 5.38
N GLN A 176 -23.41 11.73 5.12
CA GLN A 176 -23.70 10.72 6.14
C GLN A 176 -22.41 10.19 6.81
N ARG A 177 -21.29 10.14 6.06
CA ARG A 177 -19.97 9.70 6.55
C ARG A 177 -19.48 10.54 7.73
N ASN A 178 -19.75 11.85 7.75
CA ASN A 178 -19.35 12.75 8.84
C ASN A 178 -19.99 12.38 10.19
N PHE A 179 -21.15 11.71 10.17
CA PHE A 179 -21.90 11.31 11.36
C PHE A 179 -21.69 9.84 11.76
N ARG A 180 -20.94 9.06 10.98
CA ARG A 180 -20.57 7.70 11.36
C ARG A 180 -19.54 7.72 12.49
N ASN A 181 -19.51 6.65 13.27
CA ASN A 181 -18.54 6.49 14.36
C ASN A 181 -17.11 6.68 13.85
N ASN A 182 -16.29 7.25 14.69
CA ASN A 182 -14.92 7.61 14.36
C ASN A 182 -14.09 6.32 14.26
N THR A 183 -13.74 5.94 13.03
CA THR A 183 -12.83 4.82 12.76
C THR A 183 -11.42 5.05 13.32
N ASN A 184 -11.09 6.27 13.73
CA ASN A 184 -9.82 6.64 14.38
C ASN A 184 -9.63 6.06 15.79
N THR A 185 -10.56 5.26 16.29
CA THR A 185 -10.46 4.60 17.60
C THR A 185 -9.94 3.18 17.52
N LYS A 186 -9.63 2.68 16.30
CA LYS A 186 -9.20 1.31 16.09
C LYS A 186 -7.72 1.20 15.75
N ARG A 187 -7.16 0.04 16.05
CA ARG A 187 -5.83 -0.35 15.61
C ARG A 187 -5.84 -0.52 14.09
N ASN A 188 -4.73 -0.20 13.46
CA ASN A 188 -4.52 -0.51 12.05
C ASN A 188 -4.03 -1.95 11.93
N TYR A 189 -4.77 -2.81 11.24
CA TYR A 189 -4.35 -4.19 10.96
C TYR A 189 -3.09 -4.25 10.10
N ASP A 190 -2.84 -3.24 9.26
CA ASP A 190 -1.65 -3.09 8.40
C ASP A 190 -0.45 -2.46 9.12
N LYS A 191 -0.63 -2.05 10.39
CA LYS A 191 0.39 -1.35 11.19
C LYS A 191 0.99 -0.12 10.49
N GLY A 192 0.17 0.56 9.72
CA GLY A 192 0.55 1.74 8.94
C GLY A 192 1.28 1.43 7.63
N GLY A 193 1.43 0.18 7.25
CA GLY A 193 1.89 -0.21 5.91
C GLY A 193 0.83 0.03 4.84
N ILE A 194 1.23 0.36 3.62
CA ILE A 194 0.29 0.64 2.53
C ILE A 194 0.42 -0.42 1.44
N ILE A 195 -0.65 -1.18 1.22
CA ILE A 195 -0.75 -2.12 0.11
C ILE A 195 -1.18 -1.37 -1.15
N THR A 196 -0.36 -1.43 -2.20
CA THR A 196 -0.69 -0.89 -3.52
C THR A 196 -0.67 -1.99 -4.56
N SER A 197 -1.82 -2.26 -5.18
CA SER A 197 -2.01 -3.33 -6.17
C SER A 197 -2.03 -2.84 -7.62
N THR A 198 -1.54 -1.65 -7.90
CA THR A 198 -1.42 -1.13 -9.27
C THR A 198 -0.03 -1.38 -9.83
N ILE A 199 0.06 -1.51 -11.16
CA ILE A 199 1.30 -1.60 -11.91
C ILE A 199 1.46 -0.31 -12.71
N ALA A 200 2.70 0.05 -13.03
CA ALA A 200 3.03 1.21 -13.84
C ALA A 200 2.14 1.31 -15.10
N PRO A 201 1.73 2.52 -15.50
CA PRO A 201 0.88 2.71 -16.67
C PRO A 201 1.43 2.04 -17.93
N ALA A 202 0.54 1.48 -18.75
CA ALA A 202 0.91 0.94 -20.04
C ALA A 202 1.60 2.02 -20.89
N GLY A 203 2.82 1.77 -21.35
CA GLY A 203 3.63 2.72 -22.12
C GLY A 203 5.06 2.89 -21.57
N LEU A 204 5.27 2.59 -20.30
CA LEU A 204 6.61 2.43 -19.74
C LEU A 204 6.95 0.94 -19.87
N SER A 205 7.77 0.56 -20.85
CA SER A 205 8.16 -0.85 -20.99
C SER A 205 9.10 -1.24 -19.85
N VAL A 206 8.98 -2.48 -19.36
CA VAL A 206 9.90 -3.07 -18.37
C VAL A 206 11.35 -2.93 -18.83
N GLU A 207 11.60 -3.19 -20.13
CA GLU A 207 12.95 -3.05 -20.73
C GLU A 207 13.48 -1.62 -20.57
N TYR A 208 12.65 -0.63 -20.85
CA TYR A 208 13.04 0.77 -20.72
C TYR A 208 13.32 1.16 -19.27
N MET A 209 12.46 0.75 -18.33
CA MET A 209 12.64 1.03 -16.91
C MET A 209 13.90 0.37 -16.35
N ASN A 210 14.16 -0.88 -16.74
CA ASN A 210 15.36 -1.60 -16.35
C ASN A 210 16.62 -0.98 -16.99
N GLU A 211 16.56 -0.55 -18.25
CA GLU A 211 17.67 0.16 -18.90
C GLU A 211 17.98 1.48 -18.20
N VAL A 212 16.97 2.26 -17.81
CA VAL A 212 17.16 3.49 -17.04
C VAL A 212 17.79 3.19 -15.69
N ALA A 213 17.31 2.17 -14.98
CA ALA A 213 17.88 1.74 -13.70
C ALA A 213 19.34 1.28 -13.84
N GLU A 214 19.64 0.45 -14.83
CA GLU A 214 21.01 0.01 -15.10
C GLU A 214 21.96 1.18 -15.44
N ASN A 215 21.48 2.14 -16.21
CA ASN A 215 22.27 3.32 -16.55
C ASN A 215 22.53 4.21 -15.33
N LEU A 216 21.56 4.36 -14.44
CA LEU A 216 21.72 5.05 -13.15
C LEU A 216 22.76 4.36 -12.26
N LEU A 217 22.77 3.03 -12.22
CA LEU A 217 23.70 2.25 -11.42
C LEU A 217 25.13 2.23 -11.96
N LYS A 218 25.34 2.51 -13.26
CA LYS A 218 26.66 2.47 -13.93
C LYS A 218 27.46 3.77 -13.87
N ASP A 219 27.03 4.78 -13.12
CA ASP A 219 27.69 6.12 -13.07
C ASP A 219 27.85 6.77 -14.46
N ASN A 220 26.85 6.67 -15.29
CA ASN A 220 26.92 7.25 -16.62
C ASN A 220 26.70 8.77 -16.59
N GLU A 221 27.54 9.50 -17.30
CA GLU A 221 27.48 10.95 -17.49
C GLU A 221 26.31 11.39 -18.40
N ARG A 222 25.56 10.43 -18.97
CA ARG A 222 24.55 10.72 -19.98
C ARG A 222 23.40 9.75 -19.89
N PHE A 223 22.18 10.31 -19.75
CA PHE A 223 20.93 9.55 -19.79
C PHE A 223 20.17 9.89 -21.07
N LEU A 224 19.73 8.83 -21.76
CA LEU A 224 18.77 8.94 -22.85
C LEU A 224 17.44 8.36 -22.35
N PHE A 225 16.38 9.14 -22.45
CA PHE A 225 15.06 8.63 -22.11
C PHE A 225 13.97 9.14 -23.05
N MET A 226 12.94 8.34 -23.18
CA MET A 226 11.77 8.63 -24.00
C MET A 226 10.58 8.90 -23.09
N TYR A 227 9.95 10.04 -23.23
CA TYR A 227 8.69 10.37 -22.57
C TYR A 227 7.70 10.87 -23.61
N GLU A 228 6.50 10.29 -23.64
CA GLU A 228 5.45 10.62 -24.63
C GLU A 228 5.92 10.54 -26.10
N GLY A 229 6.91 9.71 -26.39
CA GLY A 229 7.45 9.55 -27.76
C GLY A 229 8.50 10.58 -28.16
N GLU A 230 8.88 11.48 -27.26
CA GLU A 230 9.99 12.41 -27.48
C GLU A 230 11.28 11.91 -26.82
N GLU A 231 12.40 12.04 -27.55
CA GLU A 231 13.73 11.65 -27.08
C GLU A 231 14.38 12.82 -26.35
N TYR A 232 14.68 12.63 -25.05
CA TYR A 232 15.41 13.60 -24.26
C TYR A 232 16.82 13.11 -23.97
N THR A 233 17.81 13.94 -24.29
CA THR A 233 19.20 13.68 -23.95
C THR A 233 19.65 14.71 -22.92
N GLU A 234 19.94 14.28 -21.71
CA GLU A 234 20.55 15.16 -20.72
C GLU A 234 22.04 14.81 -20.59
N THR A 235 22.90 15.79 -20.80
CA THR A 235 24.33 15.67 -20.53
C THR A 235 24.58 16.15 -19.12
N TYR A 236 25.21 15.33 -18.29
CA TYR A 236 25.70 15.75 -16.99
C TYR A 236 26.59 17.00 -17.19
N ASN A 237 26.20 18.09 -16.59
CA ASN A 237 26.96 19.34 -16.66
C ASN A 237 27.41 19.68 -15.24
N GLU A 238 28.68 19.42 -14.95
CA GLU A 238 29.32 19.72 -13.66
C GLU A 238 29.09 21.16 -13.18
N ASN A 239 28.84 22.10 -14.11
CA ASN A 239 28.60 23.52 -13.79
C ASN A 239 27.11 23.82 -13.47
N LYS A 240 26.20 22.89 -13.65
CA LYS A 240 24.79 22.97 -13.24
C LYS A 240 24.50 22.02 -12.06
N LEU A 241 25.44 21.86 -11.17
CA LEU A 241 25.20 21.31 -9.85
C LEU A 241 24.16 22.19 -9.16
N TYR A 242 22.89 21.85 -9.36
CA TYR A 242 21.88 22.24 -8.38
C TYR A 242 22.37 21.70 -7.05
N SER A 243 22.38 22.53 -6.04
CA SER A 243 22.83 22.15 -4.71
C SER A 243 22.10 20.88 -4.28
N VAL A 244 22.84 19.76 -4.25
CA VAL A 244 22.39 18.48 -3.67
C VAL A 244 22.63 18.56 -2.16
N ASP A 245 22.66 19.77 -1.61
CA ASP A 245 22.95 19.95 -0.21
C ASP A 245 21.66 19.74 0.61
N ILE A 246 21.83 18.95 1.63
CA ILE A 246 20.79 18.81 2.65
C ILE A 246 20.67 20.16 3.35
N PRO A 247 19.47 20.73 3.48
CA PRO A 247 19.29 21.97 4.21
C PRO A 247 19.85 21.86 5.64
N ASP A 248 20.59 22.87 6.11
CA ASP A 248 21.18 22.87 7.45
C ASP A 248 20.17 22.57 8.55
N LYS A 249 18.97 23.08 8.41
CA LYS A 249 17.82 22.79 9.28
C LYS A 249 17.52 21.30 9.35
N ASN A 250 17.56 20.61 8.22
CA ASN A 250 17.26 19.17 8.17
C ASN A 250 18.38 18.36 8.85
N ILE A 251 19.64 18.79 8.70
CA ILE A 251 20.77 18.22 9.44
C ILE A 251 20.59 18.45 10.96
N GLU A 252 20.12 19.62 11.36
CA GLU A 252 19.83 19.92 12.77
C GLU A 252 18.75 18.99 13.34
N TYR A 253 17.64 18.75 12.58
CA TYR A 253 16.59 17.83 13.02
C TYR A 253 17.04 16.37 12.98
N PHE A 254 17.90 15.99 12.06
CA PHE A 254 18.50 14.66 12.05
C PHE A 254 19.34 14.41 13.32
N LYS A 255 20.15 15.41 13.74
CA LYS A 255 20.87 15.35 15.02
C LYS A 255 19.93 15.28 16.22
N LYS A 256 18.87 16.11 16.24
CA LYS A 256 17.85 16.05 17.30
C LYS A 256 17.18 14.67 17.39
N LEU A 257 16.92 14.04 16.23
CA LEU A 257 16.34 12.70 16.20
C LEU A 257 17.31 11.65 16.76
N GLN A 258 18.60 11.73 16.41
CA GLN A 258 19.64 10.87 17.00
C GLN A 258 19.71 11.05 18.52
N GLU A 259 19.81 12.30 18.99
CA GLU A 259 19.84 12.61 20.42
C GLU A 259 18.60 12.09 21.16
N LEU A 260 17.42 12.17 20.52
CA LEU A 260 16.18 11.63 21.05
C LEU A 260 16.24 10.11 21.17
N CYS A 261 16.74 9.42 20.13
CA CYS A 261 16.93 7.98 20.12
C CYS A 261 17.93 7.54 21.22
N ASP A 262 19.08 8.18 21.30
CA ASP A 262 20.11 7.88 22.30
C ASP A 262 19.59 8.06 23.72
N ALA A 263 18.85 9.15 23.98
CA ALA A 263 18.26 9.44 25.30
C ALA A 263 17.21 8.40 25.73
N ASN A 264 16.62 7.67 24.78
CA ASN A 264 15.62 6.62 25.02
C ASN A 264 16.18 5.20 24.87
N GLY A 265 17.47 5.04 24.54
CA GLY A 265 18.11 3.74 24.34
C GLY A 265 17.67 3.05 23.03
N VAL A 266 17.22 3.82 22.06
CA VAL A 266 16.78 3.37 20.72
C VAL A 266 17.94 3.50 19.74
N LYS A 267 18.14 2.51 18.86
CA LYS A 267 19.10 2.61 17.78
C LYS A 267 18.46 3.31 16.57
N LEU A 268 19.12 4.34 16.05
CA LEU A 268 18.70 4.98 14.81
C LEU A 268 19.38 4.27 13.63
N LEU A 269 18.57 3.70 12.72
CA LEU A 269 18.99 3.11 11.45
C LEU A 269 18.50 4.00 10.30
N ALA A 270 19.42 4.60 9.60
CA ALA A 270 19.14 5.36 8.39
C ALA A 270 19.04 4.39 7.20
N VAL A 271 17.94 4.45 6.44
CA VAL A 271 17.68 3.51 5.34
C VAL A 271 17.37 4.28 4.07
N LYS A 272 17.90 3.83 2.92
CA LYS A 272 17.42 4.28 1.62
C LYS A 272 16.52 3.22 1.02
N VAL A 273 15.22 3.50 0.95
CA VAL A 273 14.26 2.67 0.25
C VAL A 273 14.45 2.82 -1.26
N PRO A 274 14.53 1.74 -2.05
CA PRO A 274 14.65 1.81 -3.50
C PRO A 274 13.57 2.68 -4.13
N SER A 275 14.00 3.59 -4.98
CA SER A 275 13.12 4.43 -5.78
C SER A 275 13.85 4.91 -7.02
N LEU A 276 13.19 4.84 -8.17
CA LEU A 276 13.68 5.36 -9.42
C LEU A 276 12.93 6.64 -9.74
N ASN A 277 13.61 7.78 -9.72
CA ASN A 277 13.01 9.04 -10.15
C ASN A 277 13.10 9.13 -11.66
N LEU A 278 11.96 9.04 -12.32
CA LEU A 278 11.88 9.24 -13.76
C LEU A 278 12.26 10.65 -14.18
N PRO A 279 12.58 10.84 -15.46
CA PRO A 279 13.17 12.03 -16.04
C PRO A 279 12.40 13.33 -15.86
N GLN A 280 11.10 13.29 -15.64
CA GLN A 280 10.29 14.48 -15.34
C GLN A 280 10.81 15.30 -14.16
N SER A 281 11.59 14.69 -13.27
CA SER A 281 12.22 15.38 -12.16
C SER A 281 13.63 15.90 -12.46
N TYR A 282 14.21 15.62 -13.63
CA TYR A 282 15.58 16.02 -14.06
C TYR A 282 16.69 15.70 -13.02
N ARG A 283 16.48 14.74 -12.12
CA ARG A 283 17.30 14.58 -10.91
C ARG A 283 17.81 13.15 -10.69
N SER A 284 17.60 12.26 -11.63
CA SER A 284 17.88 10.83 -11.46
C SER A 284 19.38 10.52 -11.33
N ALA A 285 20.24 11.18 -12.10
CA ALA A 285 21.70 11.02 -12.04
C ALA A 285 22.32 11.38 -10.68
N TRP A 286 21.60 12.16 -9.88
CA TRP A 286 22.10 12.66 -8.60
C TRP A 286 21.73 11.78 -7.42
N THR A 287 20.94 10.75 -7.68
CA THR A 287 20.43 9.90 -6.60
C THR A 287 21.59 9.25 -5.87
N ARG A 288 22.58 8.74 -6.57
CA ARG A 288 23.75 8.08 -5.95
C ARG A 288 24.64 9.08 -5.21
N GLU A 289 25.01 10.20 -5.84
CA GLU A 289 25.81 11.25 -5.18
C GLU A 289 25.09 11.82 -3.96
N LYS A 290 23.80 12.06 -4.10
CA LYS A 290 22.92 12.52 -3.02
C LYS A 290 22.98 11.59 -1.81
N TYR A 291 22.84 10.28 -2.02
CA TYR A 291 22.83 9.32 -0.91
C TYR A 291 24.23 8.96 -0.43
N ASN A 292 25.28 9.10 -1.25
CA ASN A 292 26.66 9.06 -0.78
C ASN A 292 26.96 10.19 0.22
N LYS A 293 26.39 11.40 0.02
CA LYS A 293 26.48 12.49 1.00
C LYS A 293 25.79 12.13 2.31
N VAL A 294 24.61 11.51 2.23
CA VAL A 294 23.89 11.03 3.43
C VAL A 294 24.72 10.00 4.17
N ASN A 295 25.26 9.00 3.47
CA ASN A 295 26.14 8.00 4.08
C ASN A 295 27.30 8.64 4.83
N LYS A 296 27.99 9.61 4.20
CA LYS A 296 29.08 10.34 4.85
C LYS A 296 28.63 11.07 6.12
N ILE A 297 27.47 11.72 6.10
CA ILE A 297 26.91 12.37 7.29
C ILE A 297 26.60 11.33 8.38
N CYS A 298 26.03 10.19 8.00
CA CYS A 298 25.77 9.09 8.93
C CYS A 298 27.07 8.57 9.57
N GLU A 299 28.14 8.36 8.77
CA GLU A 299 29.46 7.98 9.28
C GLU A 299 30.02 9.01 10.27
N GLU A 300 29.94 10.31 9.95
CA GLU A 300 30.40 11.40 10.84
C GLU A 300 29.59 11.47 12.15
N MET A 301 28.32 11.10 12.11
CA MET A 301 27.42 11.07 13.27
C MET A 301 27.43 9.72 14.02
N GLY A 302 28.08 8.68 13.46
CA GLY A 302 28.04 7.33 14.02
C GLY A 302 26.66 6.66 13.92
N ILE A 303 25.88 7.03 12.91
CA ILE A 303 24.58 6.43 12.60
C ILE A 303 24.80 5.32 11.58
N GLU A 304 24.20 4.15 11.82
CA GLU A 304 24.19 3.05 10.86
C GLU A 304 23.35 3.42 9.64
N TYR A 305 23.90 3.19 8.44
CA TYR A 305 23.23 3.48 7.16
C TYR A 305 23.14 2.22 6.32
N TYR A 306 21.95 1.91 5.81
CA TYR A 306 21.69 0.78 4.94
C TYR A 306 21.01 1.25 3.65
N ASP A 307 21.75 1.23 2.54
CA ASP A 307 21.20 1.54 1.22
C ASP A 307 20.69 0.26 0.56
N ILE A 308 19.38 0.00 0.72
CA ILE A 308 18.75 -1.22 0.19
C ILE A 308 18.90 -1.30 -1.35
N MET A 309 18.93 -0.16 -2.04
CA MET A 309 19.04 -0.13 -3.50
C MET A 309 20.39 -0.63 -4.01
N TYR A 310 21.47 -0.35 -3.27
CA TYR A 310 22.84 -0.64 -3.70
C TYR A 310 23.48 -1.81 -2.93
N GLU A 311 23.08 -2.06 -1.71
CA GLU A 311 23.69 -3.08 -0.85
C GLU A 311 22.92 -4.39 -0.85
N ALA A 312 21.58 -4.33 -1.02
CA ALA A 312 20.76 -5.52 -1.13
C ALA A 312 20.96 -6.20 -2.48
N CYS A 313 21.09 -7.53 -2.48
CA CYS A 313 21.11 -8.33 -3.71
C CYS A 313 19.68 -8.54 -4.24
N LEU A 314 18.93 -7.45 -4.43
CA LEU A 314 17.54 -7.48 -4.86
C LEU A 314 17.42 -7.11 -6.33
N GLU A 315 16.74 -7.94 -7.09
CA GLU A 315 16.30 -7.61 -8.44
C GLU A 315 14.93 -6.92 -8.36
N ILE A 316 14.92 -5.60 -8.54
CA ILE A 316 13.71 -4.79 -8.67
C ILE A 316 13.38 -4.66 -10.15
N ASP A 317 12.25 -5.20 -10.56
CA ASP A 317 11.68 -4.92 -11.88
C ASP A 317 10.83 -3.65 -11.80
N TRP A 318 11.38 -2.53 -12.26
CA TRP A 318 10.72 -1.23 -12.15
C TRP A 318 9.38 -1.13 -12.87
N GLY A 319 9.13 -2.00 -13.85
CA GLY A 319 7.85 -2.07 -14.54
C GLY A 319 6.80 -2.91 -13.83
N GLU A 320 7.22 -3.92 -13.04
CA GLU A 320 6.31 -4.84 -12.35
C GLU A 320 6.25 -4.59 -10.83
N ASP A 321 7.32 -4.07 -10.23
CA ASP A 321 7.44 -3.85 -8.78
C ASP A 321 7.05 -2.42 -8.36
N THR A 322 6.63 -1.55 -9.30
CA THR A 322 6.23 -0.17 -9.01
C THR A 322 4.82 0.11 -9.56
N TRP A 323 4.14 1.09 -8.93
CA TRP A 323 2.80 1.46 -9.36
C TRP A 323 2.74 2.73 -10.22
N ASP A 324 3.80 3.52 -10.25
CA ASP A 324 3.90 4.79 -10.97
C ASP A 324 5.13 4.87 -11.89
N GLY A 325 5.74 3.73 -12.19
CA GLY A 325 6.86 3.64 -13.11
C GLY A 325 8.22 3.99 -12.52
N GLY A 326 8.41 3.80 -11.22
CA GLY A 326 9.73 3.89 -10.59
C GLY A 326 9.80 4.55 -9.22
N PRO A 327 9.16 5.72 -8.97
CA PRO A 327 9.27 6.40 -7.69
C PRO A 327 8.74 5.58 -6.51
N HIS A 328 7.63 4.86 -6.69
CA HIS A 328 7.00 4.15 -5.58
C HIS A 328 6.80 2.67 -5.90
N LEU A 329 7.13 1.84 -4.92
CA LEU A 329 6.93 0.40 -5.00
C LEU A 329 5.43 0.04 -4.88
N ASN A 330 5.01 -0.99 -5.60
CA ASN A 330 3.75 -1.68 -5.36
C ASN A 330 3.96 -2.82 -4.36
N LEU A 331 2.93 -3.63 -4.12
CA LEU A 331 2.98 -4.75 -3.18
C LEU A 331 4.13 -5.73 -3.50
N ASN A 332 4.39 -6.04 -4.77
CA ASN A 332 5.46 -6.97 -5.15
C ASN A 332 6.84 -6.43 -4.76
N GLY A 333 7.13 -5.18 -5.12
CA GLY A 333 8.38 -4.52 -4.75
C GLY A 333 8.51 -4.35 -3.23
N ALA A 334 7.45 -3.91 -2.56
CA ALA A 334 7.44 -3.70 -1.12
C ALA A 334 7.68 -5.00 -0.32
N ARG A 335 7.15 -6.13 -0.78
CA ARG A 335 7.41 -7.46 -0.17
C ARG A 335 8.87 -7.88 -0.32
N LYS A 336 9.49 -7.64 -1.48
CA LYS A 336 10.93 -7.89 -1.69
C LYS A 336 11.78 -7.08 -0.71
N ILE A 337 11.49 -5.78 -0.60
CA ILE A 337 12.18 -4.86 0.32
C ILE A 337 11.98 -5.26 1.77
N SER A 338 10.75 -5.54 2.18
CA SER A 338 10.45 -5.93 3.56
C SER A 338 11.13 -7.25 3.93
N ALA A 339 11.23 -8.19 2.99
CA ALA A 339 11.93 -9.46 3.22
C ALA A 339 13.45 -9.26 3.40
N ASP A 340 14.08 -8.41 2.60
CA ASP A 340 15.50 -8.10 2.71
C ASP A 340 15.80 -7.33 4.01
N LEU A 341 15.04 -6.27 4.27
CA LEU A 341 15.17 -5.48 5.49
C LEU A 341 14.95 -6.33 6.75
N GLY A 342 13.96 -7.23 6.74
CA GLY A 342 13.71 -8.14 7.86
C GLY A 342 14.88 -9.09 8.12
N ASN A 343 15.51 -9.61 7.06
CA ASN A 343 16.74 -10.40 7.18
C ASN A 343 17.89 -9.55 7.77
N TYR A 344 18.10 -8.33 7.25
CA TYR A 344 19.10 -7.41 7.79
C TYR A 344 18.90 -7.14 9.29
N LEU A 345 17.65 -6.85 9.67
CA LEU A 345 17.28 -6.56 11.05
C LEU A 345 17.51 -7.74 12.00
N THR A 346 17.16 -8.95 11.59
CA THR A 346 17.35 -10.15 12.42
C THR A 346 18.83 -10.54 12.61
N VAL A 347 19.68 -10.21 11.63
CA VAL A 347 21.12 -10.47 11.71
C VAL A 347 21.83 -9.45 12.61
N ASN A 348 21.42 -8.18 12.55
CA ASN A 348 22.16 -7.09 13.17
C ASN A 348 21.59 -6.63 14.53
N TYR A 349 20.32 -6.99 14.83
CA TYR A 349 19.66 -6.56 16.06
C TYR A 349 19.05 -7.74 16.82
N ASP A 350 19.18 -7.72 18.15
CA ASP A 350 18.52 -8.68 19.03
C ASP A 350 17.05 -8.25 19.25
N LEU A 351 16.18 -8.68 18.34
CA LEU A 351 14.75 -8.37 18.35
C LEU A 351 13.95 -9.51 19.00
N PRO A 352 12.92 -9.20 19.81
CA PRO A 352 12.02 -10.23 20.32
C PRO A 352 11.28 -10.91 19.19
N ASN A 353 11.02 -12.20 19.36
CA ASN A 353 10.16 -12.98 18.46
C ASN A 353 9.17 -13.76 19.34
N GLU A 354 8.27 -13.02 20.01
CA GLU A 354 7.26 -13.60 20.88
C GLU A 354 5.90 -13.55 20.20
N PRO A 355 5.16 -14.69 20.17
CA PRO A 355 3.79 -14.73 19.62
C PRO A 355 2.88 -13.73 20.32
N ASN A 356 1.97 -13.12 19.54
CA ASN A 356 0.99 -12.18 20.08
C ASN A 356 -0.36 -12.40 19.37
N GLU A 357 -1.36 -12.87 20.11
CA GLU A 357 -2.68 -13.19 19.56
C GLU A 357 -3.35 -12.01 18.81
N MET A 358 -3.06 -10.79 19.22
CA MET A 358 -3.66 -9.61 18.61
C MET A 358 -2.97 -9.27 17.29
N TRP A 359 -1.66 -9.45 17.20
CA TRP A 359 -0.90 -9.34 15.97
C TRP A 359 -1.23 -10.46 14.99
N ASP A 360 -1.48 -11.67 15.49
CA ASP A 360 -1.89 -12.81 14.65
C ASP A 360 -3.26 -12.55 14.00
N LYS A 361 -4.22 -11.96 14.74
CA LYS A 361 -5.50 -11.52 14.16
C LYS A 361 -5.37 -10.39 13.13
N ASP A 362 -4.53 -9.41 13.42
CA ASP A 362 -4.25 -8.33 12.45
C ASP A 362 -3.57 -8.91 11.19
N LEU A 363 -2.71 -9.94 11.36
CA LEU A 363 -2.07 -10.65 10.25
C LEU A 363 -3.09 -11.39 9.38
N GLU A 364 -4.06 -12.09 9.97
CA GLU A 364 -5.14 -12.74 9.21
C GLU A 364 -5.87 -11.75 8.30
N LEU A 365 -6.25 -10.58 8.83
CA LEU A 365 -6.91 -9.52 8.05
C LEU A 365 -5.98 -8.95 6.96
N TYR A 366 -4.71 -8.71 7.31
CA TYR A 366 -3.72 -8.24 6.35
C TYR A 366 -3.53 -9.22 5.20
N GLN A 367 -3.44 -10.51 5.50
CA GLN A 367 -3.29 -11.57 4.49
C GLN A 367 -4.48 -11.61 3.54
N GLU A 368 -5.70 -11.44 4.02
CA GLU A 368 -6.89 -11.38 3.17
C GLU A 368 -6.83 -10.22 2.16
N VAL A 369 -6.46 -9.01 2.60
CA VAL A 369 -6.30 -7.84 1.71
C VAL A 369 -5.13 -8.05 0.75
N ARG A 370 -4.00 -8.53 1.26
CA ARG A 370 -2.81 -8.84 0.47
C ARG A 370 -3.11 -9.84 -0.65
N ASN A 371 -3.83 -10.92 -0.34
CA ASN A 371 -4.12 -11.98 -1.31
C ASN A 371 -5.00 -11.48 -2.46
N VAL A 372 -5.97 -10.62 -2.18
CA VAL A 372 -6.75 -9.92 -3.22
C VAL A 372 -5.84 -9.01 -4.05
N ALA A 373 -4.97 -8.24 -3.40
CA ALA A 373 -4.04 -7.36 -4.11
C ALA A 373 -3.04 -8.13 -4.99
N LEU A 374 -2.59 -9.30 -4.55
CA LEU A 374 -1.72 -10.18 -5.34
C LEU A 374 -2.44 -10.73 -6.57
N LEU A 375 -3.72 -11.12 -6.46
CA LEU A 375 -4.50 -11.53 -7.63
C LEU A 375 -4.58 -10.40 -8.66
N GLU A 376 -4.82 -9.15 -8.23
CA GLU A 376 -4.90 -7.99 -9.12
C GLU A 376 -3.57 -7.69 -9.84
N LEU A 377 -2.43 -7.96 -9.19
CA LEU A 377 -1.09 -7.72 -9.76
C LEU A 377 -0.63 -8.85 -10.69
N GLU A 378 -1.09 -10.08 -10.45
CA GLU A 378 -0.51 -11.26 -11.09
C GLU A 378 -0.86 -11.34 -12.59
N LYS A 379 0.15 -11.44 -13.42
CA LYS A 379 0.04 -11.58 -14.88
C LYS A 379 0.41 -12.98 -15.38
N ASP A 380 1.18 -13.73 -14.59
CA ASP A 380 1.59 -15.10 -14.94
C ASP A 380 0.46 -16.07 -14.63
N PHE A 381 0.09 -16.87 -15.61
CA PHE A 381 -1.04 -17.81 -15.50
C PHE A 381 -0.84 -18.85 -14.40
N ILE A 382 0.37 -19.43 -14.31
CA ILE A 382 0.67 -20.47 -13.34
C ILE A 382 0.65 -19.92 -11.92
N THR A 383 1.29 -18.78 -11.72
CA THR A 383 1.31 -18.09 -10.42
C THR A 383 -0.09 -17.67 -9.99
N TYR A 384 -0.90 -17.15 -10.94
CA TYR A 384 -2.29 -16.78 -10.66
C TYR A 384 -3.13 -18.00 -10.20
N ILE A 385 -3.05 -19.11 -10.91
CA ILE A 385 -3.78 -20.33 -10.51
C ILE A 385 -3.26 -20.87 -9.16
N ASN A 386 -1.95 -20.76 -8.87
CA ASN A 386 -1.40 -21.10 -7.56
C ASN A 386 -1.97 -20.23 -6.44
N LEU A 387 -2.14 -18.92 -6.67
CA LEU A 387 -2.80 -18.03 -5.71
C LEU A 387 -4.26 -18.45 -5.45
N LEU A 388 -4.99 -18.85 -6.48
CA LEU A 388 -6.35 -19.38 -6.32
C LEU A 388 -6.39 -20.64 -5.47
N ILE A 389 -5.42 -21.55 -5.65
CA ILE A 389 -5.35 -22.82 -4.91
C ILE A 389 -4.99 -22.60 -3.44
N ASN A 390 -3.99 -21.78 -3.17
CA ASN A 390 -3.37 -21.68 -1.85
C ASN A 390 -3.95 -20.57 -0.98
N GLU A 391 -4.30 -19.44 -1.59
CA GLU A 391 -4.64 -18.21 -0.87
C GLU A 391 -6.11 -17.80 -1.03
N CYS A 392 -6.82 -18.35 -2.02
CA CYS A 392 -8.19 -17.99 -2.35
C CYS A 392 -9.11 -19.21 -2.49
N ASN A 393 -8.76 -20.32 -1.86
CA ASN A 393 -9.52 -21.57 -1.95
C ASN A 393 -10.91 -21.50 -1.29
N ASP A 394 -11.14 -20.53 -0.41
CA ASP A 394 -12.42 -20.24 0.24
C ASP A 394 -13.36 -19.40 -0.66
N LYS A 395 -12.89 -18.94 -1.80
CA LYS A 395 -13.66 -18.12 -2.74
C LYS A 395 -14.44 -18.98 -3.74
N MET A 396 -15.41 -18.36 -4.38
CA MET A 396 -16.10 -18.95 -5.50
C MET A 396 -15.45 -18.49 -6.82
N ILE A 397 -15.08 -19.44 -7.68
CA ILE A 397 -14.37 -19.17 -8.93
C ILE A 397 -15.26 -19.59 -10.10
N PHE A 398 -15.49 -18.68 -11.03
CA PHE A 398 -16.22 -18.89 -12.26
C PHE A 398 -15.28 -18.80 -13.44
N ILE A 399 -15.32 -19.80 -14.34
CA ILE A 399 -14.47 -19.87 -15.52
C ILE A 399 -15.34 -20.05 -16.76
N ALA A 400 -15.11 -19.25 -17.79
CA ALA A 400 -15.74 -19.40 -19.10
C ALA A 400 -14.72 -19.19 -20.21
N ALA A 401 -14.64 -20.14 -21.15
CA ALA A 401 -13.78 -20.02 -22.32
C ALA A 401 -14.45 -19.20 -23.42
N SER A 402 -13.65 -18.42 -24.14
CA SER A 402 -14.03 -17.76 -25.39
C SER A 402 -13.04 -18.16 -26.49
N ASP A 403 -13.55 -18.43 -27.70
CA ASP A 403 -12.74 -18.82 -28.86
C ASP A 403 -12.03 -20.17 -28.63
N ASP A 404 -10.72 -20.18 -28.58
CA ASP A 404 -9.91 -21.34 -28.20
C ASP A 404 -9.10 -21.07 -26.93
N MET A 405 -9.22 -21.96 -25.97
CA MET A 405 -8.60 -21.84 -24.66
C MET A 405 -7.40 -22.78 -24.45
N SER A 406 -7.10 -23.65 -25.41
CA SER A 406 -6.23 -24.80 -25.12
C SER A 406 -5.00 -24.93 -26.01
N ASN A 407 -4.93 -24.23 -27.11
CA ASN A 407 -3.85 -24.38 -28.09
C ASN A 407 -2.45 -24.07 -27.50
N GLY A 408 -2.35 -23.09 -26.58
CA GLY A 408 -1.10 -22.69 -25.94
C GLY A 408 -0.81 -23.44 -24.62
N LEU A 409 -1.76 -24.24 -24.10
CA LEU A 409 -1.56 -24.96 -22.83
C LEU A 409 -0.54 -26.09 -22.99
N ASN A 410 0.49 -26.07 -22.18
CA ASN A 410 1.48 -27.13 -22.04
C ASN A 410 1.14 -28.07 -20.87
N GLU A 411 1.99 -29.09 -20.62
CA GLU A 411 1.76 -30.06 -19.54
C GLU A 411 1.76 -29.41 -18.14
N ILE A 412 2.54 -28.35 -17.91
CA ILE A 412 2.61 -27.66 -16.61
C ILE A 412 1.30 -26.92 -16.37
N ASP A 413 0.80 -26.21 -17.40
CA ASP A 413 -0.47 -25.48 -17.35
C ASP A 413 -1.65 -26.43 -17.07
N ILE A 414 -1.68 -27.58 -17.75
CA ILE A 414 -2.70 -28.59 -17.54
C ILE A 414 -2.61 -29.18 -16.12
N ASN A 415 -1.40 -29.40 -15.62
CA ASN A 415 -1.22 -29.92 -14.26
C ASN A 415 -1.68 -28.95 -13.18
N ILE A 416 -1.40 -27.64 -13.32
CA ILE A 416 -1.87 -26.66 -12.35
C ILE A 416 -3.40 -26.52 -12.37
N LEU A 417 -4.05 -26.61 -13.55
CA LEU A 417 -5.51 -26.65 -13.66
C LEU A 417 -6.10 -27.91 -12.99
N ARG A 418 -5.42 -29.06 -13.06
CA ARG A 418 -5.80 -30.27 -12.32
C ARG A 418 -5.66 -30.10 -10.82
N LEU A 419 -4.62 -29.39 -10.34
CA LEU A 419 -4.47 -29.08 -8.91
C LEU A 419 -5.57 -28.14 -8.41
N LEU A 420 -6.08 -27.23 -9.26
CA LEU A 420 -7.27 -26.43 -8.97
C LEU A 420 -8.56 -27.28 -8.90
N GLY A 421 -8.49 -28.57 -9.25
CA GLY A 421 -9.60 -29.51 -9.17
C GLY A 421 -10.27 -29.85 -10.50
N LEU A 422 -9.89 -29.20 -11.60
CA LEU A 422 -10.48 -29.40 -12.93
C LEU A 422 -10.08 -30.78 -13.50
N ARG A 423 -11.02 -31.43 -14.17
CA ARG A 423 -10.87 -32.84 -14.62
C ARG A 423 -11.01 -33.03 -16.13
N VAL A 424 -11.44 -32.01 -16.85
CA VAL A 424 -11.55 -32.03 -18.30
C VAL A 424 -10.19 -32.36 -18.92
N ASP A 425 -10.20 -33.14 -20.00
CA ASP A 425 -9.00 -33.36 -20.81
C ASP A 425 -8.76 -32.14 -21.73
N PHE A 426 -7.94 -31.22 -21.26
CA PHE A 426 -7.60 -30.00 -22.01
C PHE A 426 -6.87 -30.29 -23.33
N SER A 427 -6.26 -31.46 -23.50
CA SER A 427 -5.66 -31.88 -24.78
C SER A 427 -6.70 -32.09 -25.89
N GLN A 428 -7.98 -32.27 -25.53
CA GLN A 428 -9.11 -32.43 -26.43
C GLN A 428 -9.99 -31.17 -26.51
N ALA A 429 -9.54 -30.06 -25.92
CA ALA A 429 -10.37 -28.88 -25.75
C ALA A 429 -10.26 -27.85 -26.88
N LEU A 430 -9.45 -28.13 -27.92
CA LEU A 430 -9.22 -27.22 -29.05
C LEU A 430 -10.56 -26.72 -29.65
N ASN A 431 -10.71 -25.40 -29.70
CA ASN A 431 -11.87 -24.73 -30.27
C ASN A 431 -13.23 -25.01 -29.58
N ASN A 432 -13.23 -25.68 -28.43
CA ASN A 432 -14.44 -26.03 -27.70
C ASN A 432 -14.86 -24.95 -26.70
N SER A 433 -16.15 -24.91 -26.40
CA SER A 433 -16.71 -24.15 -25.28
C SER A 433 -16.37 -24.85 -23.96
N TYR A 434 -16.08 -24.09 -22.93
CA TYR A 434 -15.76 -24.61 -21.61
C TYR A 434 -16.33 -23.73 -20.49
N ILE A 435 -16.91 -24.37 -19.48
CA ILE A 435 -17.38 -23.72 -18.25
C ILE A 435 -16.92 -24.53 -17.05
N ALA A 436 -16.44 -23.84 -16.00
CA ALA A 436 -16.27 -24.43 -14.68
C ALA A 436 -16.77 -23.48 -13.59
N VAL A 437 -17.27 -24.05 -12.49
CA VAL A 437 -17.63 -23.38 -11.25
C VAL A 437 -16.99 -24.14 -10.10
N ILE A 438 -16.19 -23.44 -9.33
CA ILE A 438 -15.50 -23.96 -8.15
C ILE A 438 -16.02 -23.18 -6.94
N ASP A 439 -16.31 -23.85 -5.85
CA ASP A 439 -16.84 -23.28 -4.62
C ASP A 439 -16.14 -23.94 -3.42
N ASN A 440 -15.45 -23.16 -2.60
CA ASN A 440 -14.64 -23.66 -1.50
C ASN A 440 -13.66 -24.77 -1.94
N GLY A 441 -12.93 -24.57 -3.01
CA GLY A 441 -11.98 -25.53 -3.57
C GLY A 441 -12.60 -26.77 -4.20
N GLU A 442 -13.93 -26.90 -4.24
CA GLU A 442 -14.64 -28.01 -4.86
C GLU A 442 -15.28 -27.64 -6.17
N VAL A 443 -15.04 -28.41 -7.22
CA VAL A 443 -15.68 -28.23 -8.53
C VAL A 443 -17.16 -28.62 -8.42
N ARG A 444 -18.03 -27.63 -8.51
CA ARG A 444 -19.50 -27.80 -8.51
C ARG A 444 -20.05 -28.13 -9.89
N TYR A 445 -19.41 -27.59 -10.92
CA TYR A 445 -19.79 -27.83 -12.31
C TYR A 445 -18.55 -27.71 -13.19
N GLU A 446 -18.44 -28.60 -14.17
CA GLU A 446 -17.43 -28.55 -15.22
C GLU A 446 -17.99 -29.18 -16.50
N ALA A 447 -17.85 -28.49 -17.63
CA ALA A 447 -18.30 -29.00 -18.92
C ALA A 447 -17.41 -28.51 -20.07
N LEU A 448 -17.18 -29.40 -21.02
CA LEU A 448 -16.53 -29.15 -22.30
C LEU A 448 -17.47 -29.58 -23.45
N SER A 449 -17.61 -28.78 -24.48
CA SER A 449 -18.51 -29.08 -25.60
C SER A 449 -18.07 -28.38 -26.88
N ASN A 450 -18.35 -29.01 -28.03
CA ASN A 450 -18.21 -28.41 -29.34
C ASN A 450 -19.42 -27.50 -29.73
N ARG A 451 -20.40 -27.38 -28.83
CA ARG A 451 -21.54 -26.43 -28.93
C ARG A 451 -21.40 -25.40 -27.81
N SER A 452 -22.10 -24.27 -27.97
CA SER A 452 -22.17 -23.29 -26.86
C SER A 452 -22.75 -23.92 -25.60
N LEU A 453 -22.20 -23.51 -24.46
CA LEU A 453 -22.61 -23.92 -23.13
C LEU A 453 -23.29 -22.77 -22.40
N ASN A 454 -24.36 -23.10 -21.68
CA ASN A 454 -25.01 -22.21 -20.73
C ASN A 454 -25.13 -22.95 -19.40
N TYR A 455 -24.80 -22.28 -18.32
CA TYR A 455 -25.00 -22.80 -16.98
C TYR A 455 -25.46 -21.67 -16.06
N GLU A 456 -26.44 -21.96 -15.21
CA GLU A 456 -26.95 -21.02 -14.23
C GLU A 456 -27.11 -21.68 -12.87
N GLY A 457 -26.99 -20.90 -11.82
CA GLY A 457 -27.14 -21.35 -10.46
C GLY A 457 -27.31 -20.18 -9.49
N PHE A 458 -27.23 -20.51 -8.21
CA PHE A 458 -27.39 -19.53 -7.16
C PHE A 458 -26.16 -19.54 -6.24
N TYR A 459 -25.85 -18.40 -5.65
CA TYR A 459 -24.69 -18.22 -4.80
C TYR A 459 -24.98 -17.25 -3.65
N GLY A 460 -24.10 -17.30 -2.64
CA GLY A 460 -24.15 -16.43 -1.47
C GLY A 460 -25.32 -16.70 -0.55
N LEU A 461 -25.31 -16.05 0.61
CA LEU A 461 -26.37 -16.20 1.64
C LEU A 461 -27.72 -15.63 1.18
N SER A 462 -27.70 -14.63 0.29
CA SER A 462 -28.88 -13.99 -0.29
C SER A 462 -29.47 -14.71 -1.51
N ASN A 463 -28.92 -15.88 -1.85
CA ASN A 463 -29.36 -16.71 -2.97
C ASN A 463 -29.43 -15.93 -4.31
N LYS A 464 -28.39 -15.16 -4.61
CA LYS A 464 -28.24 -14.41 -5.86
C LYS A 464 -28.00 -15.34 -7.03
N LYS A 465 -28.41 -14.93 -8.23
CA LYS A 465 -28.27 -15.74 -9.45
C LYS A 465 -26.93 -15.46 -10.14
N TYR A 466 -26.26 -16.53 -10.61
CA TYR A 466 -25.20 -16.42 -11.60
C TYR A 466 -25.62 -17.07 -12.92
N GLU A 467 -25.12 -16.52 -14.03
CA GLU A 467 -25.34 -17.01 -15.37
C GLU A 467 -24.00 -17.02 -16.10
N ILE A 468 -23.63 -18.19 -16.65
CA ILE A 468 -22.36 -18.38 -17.35
C ILE A 468 -22.66 -18.84 -18.77
N TYR A 469 -22.01 -18.22 -19.74
CA TYR A 469 -22.06 -18.60 -21.13
C TYR A 469 -20.64 -18.77 -21.67
N SER A 470 -20.45 -19.80 -22.49
CA SER A 470 -19.21 -20.05 -23.22
C SER A 470 -19.51 -20.51 -24.63
N SER A 471 -18.81 -19.96 -25.59
CA SER A 471 -18.81 -20.44 -26.97
C SER A 471 -17.41 -20.42 -27.55
N GLY A 472 -16.98 -21.58 -28.06
CA GLY A 472 -15.70 -21.75 -28.74
C GLY A 472 -15.70 -21.25 -30.18
N TRP A 473 -14.58 -21.41 -30.86
CA TRP A 473 -14.36 -20.98 -32.25
C TRP A 473 -15.46 -21.40 -33.23
N TYR A 474 -15.94 -22.64 -33.10
CA TYR A 474 -16.95 -23.18 -34.01
C TYR A 474 -18.36 -22.57 -33.84
N THR A 475 -18.57 -21.76 -32.82
CA THR A 475 -19.87 -21.21 -32.48
C THR A 475 -19.91 -19.69 -32.62
N ASN A 476 -19.49 -18.94 -31.61
CA ASN A 476 -19.58 -17.48 -31.66
C ASN A 476 -18.39 -16.78 -30.98
N SER A 477 -17.40 -17.53 -30.46
CA SER A 477 -16.23 -17.01 -29.80
C SER A 477 -16.55 -15.97 -28.71
N GLN A 478 -17.35 -16.36 -27.71
CA GLN A 478 -17.85 -15.45 -26.69
C GLN A 478 -17.89 -16.11 -25.31
N ALA A 479 -17.51 -15.36 -24.29
CA ALA A 479 -17.71 -15.70 -22.89
C ALA A 479 -18.57 -14.64 -22.20
N SER A 480 -19.32 -15.04 -21.18
CA SER A 480 -20.08 -14.16 -20.29
C SER A 480 -20.17 -14.81 -18.90
N ILE A 481 -19.91 -14.05 -17.85
CA ILE A 481 -20.11 -14.45 -16.45
C ILE A 481 -20.86 -13.29 -15.78
N LYS A 482 -22.15 -13.51 -15.52
CA LYS A 482 -23.01 -12.54 -14.86
C LYS A 482 -23.29 -12.97 -13.44
N LEU A 483 -23.07 -12.05 -12.49
CA LEU A 483 -23.44 -12.22 -11.10
C LEU A 483 -24.51 -11.18 -10.76
N ASP A 484 -25.69 -11.66 -10.38
CA ASP A 484 -26.86 -10.82 -10.13
C ASP A 484 -27.21 -9.86 -11.29
N GLY A 485 -27.06 -10.37 -12.52
CA GLY A 485 -27.32 -9.63 -13.76
C GLY A 485 -26.21 -8.68 -14.23
N ILE A 486 -25.13 -8.51 -13.45
CA ILE A 486 -23.97 -7.66 -13.80
C ILE A 486 -22.92 -8.50 -14.52
N GLU A 487 -22.50 -8.06 -15.71
CA GLU A 487 -21.43 -8.71 -16.49
C GLU A 487 -20.04 -8.33 -15.94
N TYR A 488 -19.21 -9.35 -15.69
CA TYR A 488 -17.86 -9.14 -15.13
C TYR A 488 -16.74 -9.50 -16.10
N VAL A 489 -17.01 -10.25 -17.17
CA VAL A 489 -15.97 -10.77 -18.08
C VAL A 489 -15.43 -9.70 -19.00
N VAL A 490 -14.13 -9.75 -19.27
CA VAL A 490 -13.49 -8.96 -20.34
C VAL A 490 -13.92 -9.43 -21.73
N ASN A 491 -14.34 -10.70 -21.85
CA ASN A 491 -14.73 -11.37 -23.09
C ASN A 491 -13.61 -11.36 -24.16
N SER A 492 -12.40 -11.72 -23.74
CA SER A 492 -11.26 -11.95 -24.62
C SER A 492 -11.05 -13.44 -24.85
N ARG A 493 -10.27 -13.80 -25.89
CA ARG A 493 -9.91 -15.18 -26.21
C ARG A 493 -9.18 -15.84 -25.04
N GLY A 494 -9.48 -17.12 -24.78
CA GLY A 494 -8.85 -17.91 -23.74
C GLY A 494 -9.75 -18.15 -22.53
N LEU A 495 -9.18 -18.28 -21.34
CA LEU A 495 -9.89 -18.51 -20.09
C LEU A 495 -10.23 -17.20 -19.39
N ASN A 496 -11.52 -16.88 -19.33
CA ASN A 496 -12.06 -15.75 -18.56
C ASN A 496 -12.43 -16.26 -17.17
N ILE A 497 -11.86 -15.64 -16.14
CA ILE A 497 -11.97 -16.05 -14.73
C ILE A 497 -12.54 -14.90 -13.92
N VAL A 498 -13.56 -15.17 -13.10
CA VAL A 498 -14.12 -14.24 -12.12
C VAL A 498 -14.03 -14.88 -10.74
N VAL A 499 -13.44 -14.19 -9.79
CA VAL A 499 -13.27 -14.63 -8.40
C VAL A 499 -14.22 -13.84 -7.51
N TYR A 500 -15.02 -14.52 -6.71
CA TYR A 500 -16.05 -13.93 -5.87
C TYR A 500 -15.91 -14.38 -4.41
N ASP A 501 -15.90 -13.41 -3.51
CA ASP A 501 -15.93 -13.63 -2.07
C ASP A 501 -17.38 -13.76 -1.59
N VAL A 502 -17.77 -14.98 -1.22
CA VAL A 502 -19.15 -15.29 -0.77
C VAL A 502 -19.48 -14.64 0.58
N GLN A 503 -18.50 -14.52 1.46
CA GLN A 503 -18.70 -13.98 2.82
C GLN A 503 -18.94 -12.48 2.77
N ARG A 504 -18.25 -11.77 1.86
CA ARG A 504 -18.29 -10.31 1.72
C ARG A 504 -19.23 -9.83 0.62
N ASP A 505 -19.79 -10.76 -0.15
CA ASP A 505 -20.69 -10.46 -1.27
C ASP A 505 -20.05 -9.53 -2.33
N LEU A 506 -18.78 -9.80 -2.67
CA LEU A 506 -17.97 -8.99 -3.58
C LEU A 506 -17.25 -9.83 -4.63
N VAL A 507 -17.15 -9.30 -5.87
CA VAL A 507 -16.16 -9.80 -6.84
C VAL A 507 -14.81 -9.24 -6.45
N VAL A 508 -13.79 -10.08 -6.34
CA VAL A 508 -12.43 -9.70 -5.94
C VAL A 508 -11.45 -9.62 -7.08
N ASP A 509 -11.67 -10.37 -8.18
CA ASP A 509 -10.91 -10.21 -9.43
C ASP A 509 -11.72 -10.64 -10.65
N SER A 510 -11.36 -10.09 -11.80
CA SER A 510 -11.88 -10.46 -13.11
C SER A 510 -10.79 -10.33 -14.16
N VAL A 511 -10.31 -11.45 -14.67
CA VAL A 511 -9.19 -11.55 -15.59
C VAL A 511 -9.48 -12.52 -16.74
N CYS A 512 -8.90 -12.26 -17.89
CA CYS A 512 -8.82 -13.22 -18.99
C CYS A 512 -7.35 -13.51 -19.29
N PHE A 513 -7.00 -14.79 -19.36
CA PHE A 513 -5.72 -15.27 -19.86
C PHE A 513 -5.89 -15.81 -21.28
N ASP A 514 -5.12 -15.28 -22.25
CA ASP A 514 -5.08 -15.77 -23.62
C ASP A 514 -4.30 -17.10 -23.71
N THR A 515 -4.92 -18.15 -23.21
CA THR A 515 -4.35 -19.51 -23.18
C THR A 515 -4.31 -20.20 -24.56
N HIS A 516 -4.69 -19.49 -25.63
CA HIS A 516 -4.42 -19.90 -27.01
C HIS A 516 -2.95 -19.71 -27.39
N THR A 517 -2.25 -18.78 -26.77
CA THR A 517 -0.83 -18.49 -27.01
C THR A 517 0.04 -19.04 -25.88
N GLU A 518 1.31 -19.39 -26.17
CA GLU A 518 2.26 -19.92 -25.19
C GLU A 518 2.57 -18.95 -24.04
N TYR A 519 2.37 -17.64 -24.25
CA TYR A 519 2.70 -16.60 -23.26
C TYR A 519 1.54 -16.29 -22.30
N HIS A 520 0.35 -16.81 -22.53
CA HIS A 520 -0.85 -16.63 -21.69
C HIS A 520 -1.09 -15.18 -21.24
N THR A 521 -0.94 -14.22 -22.15
CA THR A 521 -1.11 -12.80 -21.81
C THR A 521 -2.43 -12.54 -21.08
N SER A 522 -2.38 -11.76 -19.99
CA SER A 522 -3.54 -11.45 -19.17
C SER A 522 -4.15 -10.09 -19.53
N VAL A 523 -5.47 -10.00 -19.45
CA VAL A 523 -6.23 -8.75 -19.61
C VAL A 523 -7.27 -8.64 -18.50
N ARG A 524 -7.31 -7.48 -17.81
CA ARG A 524 -8.29 -7.18 -16.77
C ARG A 524 -9.23 -6.05 -17.14
N ASN A 525 -10.41 -6.08 -16.58
CA ASN A 525 -11.33 -4.94 -16.65
C ASN A 525 -10.99 -3.95 -15.52
N ASN A 526 -10.05 -3.06 -15.78
CA ASN A 526 -9.53 -2.10 -14.79
C ASN A 526 -10.61 -1.23 -14.15
N SER A 527 -11.73 -0.95 -14.84
CA SER A 527 -12.83 -0.16 -14.27
C SER A 527 -13.60 -0.93 -13.18
N ILE A 528 -13.62 -2.26 -13.26
CA ILE A 528 -14.23 -3.13 -12.26
C ILE A 528 -13.24 -3.37 -11.12
N VAL A 529 -12.04 -3.80 -11.44
CA VAL A 529 -10.99 -4.20 -10.48
C VAL A 529 -10.62 -3.06 -9.53
N ASN A 530 -10.32 -1.86 -10.05
CA ASN A 530 -9.97 -0.70 -9.21
C ASN A 530 -11.06 -0.28 -8.21
N GLY A 531 -12.33 -0.55 -8.50
CA GLY A 531 -13.44 -0.31 -7.58
C GLY A 531 -13.65 -1.43 -6.56
N LEU A 532 -13.25 -2.65 -6.89
CA LEU A 532 -13.49 -3.85 -6.07
C LEU A 532 -12.61 -3.88 -4.82
N ARG A 533 -11.31 -3.57 -4.96
CA ARG A 533 -10.39 -3.53 -3.82
C ARG A 533 -10.83 -2.53 -2.76
N GLN A 534 -11.20 -1.31 -3.18
CA GLN A 534 -11.70 -0.29 -2.24
C GLN A 534 -12.94 -0.77 -1.48
N LYS A 535 -13.84 -1.50 -2.15
CA LYS A 535 -15.01 -2.08 -1.49
C LYS A 535 -14.64 -3.19 -0.53
N PHE A 536 -13.66 -4.02 -0.89
CA PHE A 536 -13.18 -5.10 -0.05
C PHE A 536 -12.56 -4.56 1.25
N GLU A 537 -11.65 -3.59 1.15
CA GLU A 537 -11.04 -2.92 2.29
C GLU A 537 -12.10 -2.21 3.17
N GLN A 538 -13.07 -1.53 2.56
CA GLN A 538 -14.17 -0.89 3.30
C GLN A 538 -15.01 -1.91 4.06
N TYR A 539 -15.27 -3.07 3.47
CA TYR A 539 -16.04 -4.13 4.10
C TYR A 539 -15.32 -4.70 5.31
N ILE A 540 -14.02 -4.99 5.23
CA ILE A 540 -13.23 -5.47 6.37
C ILE A 540 -13.39 -4.53 7.55
N VAL A 541 -13.27 -3.24 7.34
CA VAL A 541 -13.42 -2.23 8.39
C VAL A 541 -14.86 -2.15 8.93
N GLU A 542 -15.88 -2.26 8.06
CA GLU A 542 -17.29 -2.22 8.48
C GLU A 542 -17.68 -3.44 9.32
N VAL A 543 -17.12 -4.60 9.04
CA VAL A 543 -17.36 -5.83 9.82
C VAL A 543 -16.66 -5.78 11.17
N GLU A 544 -15.44 -5.27 11.22
CA GLU A 544 -14.75 -5.02 12.48
C GLU A 544 -15.52 -4.04 13.39
N ASP A 545 -16.29 -3.10 12.81
CA ASP A 545 -17.13 -2.18 13.58
C ASP A 545 -18.33 -2.85 14.25
N GLN A 546 -18.68 -4.07 13.84
CA GLN A 546 -19.83 -4.83 14.37
C GLN A 546 -19.42 -5.92 15.38
N LEU A 547 -18.14 -6.30 15.41
CA LEU A 547 -17.54 -7.24 16.36
C LEU A 547 -16.89 -6.52 17.54
#